data_3daf1c93eb1f4960e7dfebaf2c8638be
#
_entry.id   3daf1c93eb1f4960e7dfebaf2c8638be
#
_cell.length_a   1.000
_cell.length_b   1.000
_cell.length_c   1.000
_cell.angle_alpha   90.00
_cell.angle_beta   90.00
_cell.angle_gamma   90.00
#
_symmetry.space_group_name_H-M   'P 1'
#
loop_
_entity.id
_entity.type
_entity.pdbx_description
1 polymer ?
#
loop_
_entity_poly.entity_id
_entity_poly.type
_entity_poly.pdbx_seq_one_letter_code
_entity_poly.pdbx_strand_id
1 'polypeptide(L)'
;MQELLPGEWFLVKQFPRYTLSLPTFVDCFSKIVSFSKKICRKTIQIKISKTRKFQRKKNQNKRILNKNNSDKISKNYNKKYADKRTFSRQADSFTLSTRELLEHFFSFSIPISVNHFCLTIISSLETMLIPFMLEIFFHSHSQALETYGTLTGMALPFLFFPATIVNSLSVMLMPAISSAYDQKQHRQMENTISASLHFCLLIGIFSTFAFLIYGTVLGETIFHSKEAGQYVYLFSVLCPFMYAAQTTSSILNGFGKTKQTLYHNLLGVGIRIFFILLLIPSKGIPGYLIGLLAGYSLQLLLNLFCIYQIVPFYFSAEKTLLFPVLTAIGGGILSKKFWGIASAALPLSSFYILVISGFLYFLFFTLCQIFRESV
;
A
#
# COMPACT_ATOMS: atom_id res chain seq x y z
N MET A 1 -13.38 -43.27 35.57
CA MET A 1 -14.40 -43.68 34.61
C MET A 1 -15.53 -42.65 34.68
N GLN A 2 -15.50 -41.67 33.80
CA GLN A 2 -16.65 -40.85 33.52
C GLN A 2 -16.60 -40.60 32.01
N GLU A 3 -17.67 -40.96 31.36
CA GLU A 3 -17.89 -40.98 29.93
C GLU A 3 -17.87 -39.56 29.39
N LEU A 4 -16.97 -39.28 28.48
CA LEU A 4 -16.95 -38.09 27.63
C LEU A 4 -17.83 -38.32 26.41
N LEU A 5 -18.85 -37.49 26.25
CA LEU A 5 -19.82 -37.50 25.15
C LEU A 5 -19.16 -37.37 23.78
N PRO A 6 -19.65 -38.05 22.73
CA PRO A 6 -19.03 -38.10 21.41
C PRO A 6 -19.46 -36.91 20.52
N GLY A 7 -19.24 -35.69 20.95
CA GLY A 7 -19.58 -34.48 20.17
C GLY A 7 -18.44 -33.53 19.89
N GLU A 8 -17.35 -33.61 20.63
CA GLU A 8 -16.26 -32.61 20.54
C GLU A 8 -15.16 -32.88 19.52
N TRP A 9 -15.18 -34.01 18.84
CA TRP A 9 -14.13 -34.40 17.88
C TRP A 9 -14.36 -33.88 16.46
N PHE A 10 -15.50 -33.27 16.15
CA PHE A 10 -15.83 -32.85 14.78
C PHE A 10 -15.34 -31.44 14.44
N LEU A 11 -15.09 -30.58 15.42
CA LEU A 11 -14.65 -29.20 15.18
C LEU A 11 -13.13 -29.00 15.06
N VAL A 12 -12.34 -30.01 15.47
CA VAL A 12 -10.87 -29.90 15.40
C VAL A 12 -10.29 -30.33 14.05
N LYS A 13 -11.09 -30.95 13.16
CA LYS A 13 -10.62 -31.49 11.88
C LYS A 13 -10.74 -30.55 10.69
N GLN A 14 -11.33 -29.35 10.84
CA GLN A 14 -11.55 -28.44 9.70
C GLN A 14 -10.65 -27.21 9.65
N PHE A 15 -9.76 -27.03 10.63
CA PHE A 15 -8.71 -26.02 10.49
C PHE A 15 -7.40 -26.71 10.10
N PRO A 16 -6.87 -26.48 8.88
CA PRO A 16 -5.49 -26.87 8.60
C PRO A 16 -4.61 -26.11 9.59
N ARG A 17 -3.90 -26.88 10.44
CA ARG A 17 -2.85 -26.35 11.31
C ARG A 17 -1.80 -25.68 10.44
N TYR A 18 -1.91 -24.39 10.24
CA TYR A 18 -0.78 -23.58 9.83
C TYR A 18 0.13 -23.36 11.04
N THR A 19 0.72 -24.46 11.53
CA THR A 19 2.00 -24.34 12.21
C THR A 19 2.98 -23.90 11.14
N LEU A 20 3.28 -22.59 11.09
CA LEU A 20 4.43 -22.08 10.35
C LEU A 20 5.66 -22.76 10.96
N SER A 21 6.00 -23.94 10.44
CA SER A 21 7.24 -24.62 10.81
C SER A 21 8.40 -23.78 10.25
N LEU A 22 9.44 -23.60 11.06
CA LEU A 22 10.68 -22.92 10.67
C LEU A 22 11.17 -23.28 9.23
N PRO A 23 11.03 -24.54 8.74
CA PRO A 23 11.40 -24.91 7.38
C PRO A 23 10.54 -24.23 6.29
N THR A 24 9.25 -23.97 6.51
CA THR A 24 8.40 -23.27 5.52
C THR A 24 8.75 -21.80 5.40
N PHE A 25 9.19 -21.16 6.49
CA PHE A 25 9.68 -19.78 6.48
C PHE A 25 11.01 -19.67 5.72
N VAL A 26 11.94 -20.62 5.95
CA VAL A 26 13.23 -20.69 5.24
C VAL A 26 13.02 -20.97 3.75
N ASP A 27 12.06 -21.81 3.39
CA ASP A 27 11.76 -22.14 1.99
C ASP A 27 11.07 -20.93 1.27
N CYS A 28 10.19 -20.21 1.96
CA CYS A 28 9.60 -18.96 1.46
C CYS A 28 10.68 -17.87 1.28
N PHE A 29 11.59 -17.72 2.23
CA PHE A 29 12.70 -16.78 2.15
C PHE A 29 13.68 -17.15 1.03
N SER A 30 14.00 -18.44 0.87
CA SER A 30 14.80 -18.96 -0.25
C SER A 30 14.17 -18.67 -1.61
N LYS A 31 12.85 -18.85 -1.75
CA LYS A 31 12.09 -18.52 -2.96
C LYS A 31 12.08 -17.03 -3.25
N ILE A 32 11.94 -16.17 -2.23
CA ILE A 32 12.03 -14.72 -2.35
C ILE A 32 13.42 -14.28 -2.79
N VAL A 33 14.47 -14.84 -2.22
CA VAL A 33 15.86 -14.57 -2.61
C VAL A 33 16.15 -15.04 -4.05
N SER A 34 15.65 -16.21 -4.43
CA SER A 34 15.76 -16.75 -5.79
C SER A 34 14.99 -15.86 -6.80
N PHE A 35 13.79 -15.41 -6.45
CA PHE A 35 12.97 -14.52 -7.26
C PHE A 35 13.62 -13.14 -7.42
N SER A 36 14.18 -12.59 -6.33
CA SER A 36 14.96 -11.34 -6.35
C SER A 36 16.19 -11.44 -7.25
N LYS A 37 16.95 -12.57 -7.17
CA LYS A 37 18.07 -12.83 -8.10
C LYS A 37 17.63 -12.90 -9.57
N LYS A 38 16.47 -13.48 -9.84
CA LYS A 38 15.92 -13.61 -11.21
C LYS A 38 15.47 -12.26 -11.77
N ILE A 39 14.86 -11.40 -10.93
CA ILE A 39 14.48 -10.02 -11.29
C ILE A 39 15.73 -9.17 -11.53
N CYS A 40 16.72 -9.25 -10.64
CA CYS A 40 17.95 -8.50 -10.76
C CYS A 40 18.70 -8.86 -12.06
N ARG A 41 18.82 -10.16 -12.40
CA ARG A 41 19.39 -10.62 -13.68
C ARG A 41 18.59 -10.11 -14.88
N LYS A 42 17.25 -10.13 -14.84
CA LYS A 42 16.40 -9.65 -15.93
C LYS A 42 16.51 -8.15 -16.13
N THR A 43 16.58 -7.38 -15.05
CA THR A 43 16.74 -5.91 -15.07
C THR A 43 18.11 -5.52 -15.61
N ILE A 44 19.17 -6.23 -15.20
CA ILE A 44 20.54 -6.03 -15.73
C ILE A 44 20.59 -6.37 -17.22
N GLN A 45 19.99 -7.48 -17.66
CA GLN A 45 19.93 -7.87 -19.07
C GLN A 45 19.17 -6.83 -19.93
N ILE A 46 18.07 -6.28 -19.43
CA ILE A 46 17.30 -5.22 -20.12
C ILE A 46 18.14 -3.93 -20.21
N LYS A 47 18.86 -3.57 -19.17
CA LYS A 47 19.73 -2.38 -19.15
C LYS A 47 20.90 -2.55 -20.15
N ILE A 48 21.53 -3.72 -20.19
CA ILE A 48 22.61 -4.06 -21.14
C ILE A 48 22.08 -4.07 -22.58
N SER A 49 20.89 -4.62 -22.84
CA SER A 49 20.33 -4.69 -24.20
C SER A 49 19.95 -3.29 -24.72
N LYS A 50 19.38 -2.41 -23.87
CA LYS A 50 19.10 -1.01 -24.21
C LYS A 50 20.37 -0.23 -24.51
N THR A 51 21.44 -0.43 -23.74
CA THR A 51 22.73 0.22 -23.95
C THR A 51 23.37 -0.26 -25.26
N ARG A 52 23.30 -1.57 -25.59
CA ARG A 52 23.80 -2.11 -26.88
C ARG A 52 23.01 -1.59 -28.11
N LYS A 53 21.66 -1.47 -28.00
CA LYS A 53 20.82 -0.88 -29.05
C LYS A 53 21.13 0.61 -29.25
N PHE A 54 21.37 1.36 -28.19
CA PHE A 54 21.77 2.76 -28.25
C PHE A 54 23.17 2.94 -28.91
N GLN A 55 24.14 2.09 -28.58
CA GLN A 55 25.47 2.09 -29.18
C GLN A 55 25.44 1.72 -30.67
N ARG A 56 24.61 0.75 -31.08
CA ARG A 56 24.44 0.41 -32.51
C ARG A 56 23.84 1.56 -33.32
N LYS A 57 22.84 2.27 -32.82
CA LYS A 57 22.25 3.46 -33.43
C LYS A 57 23.29 4.60 -33.55
N LYS A 58 24.13 4.79 -32.53
CA LYS A 58 25.18 5.80 -32.51
C LYS A 58 26.29 5.52 -33.53
N ASN A 59 26.66 4.24 -33.72
CA ASN A 59 27.63 3.82 -34.72
C ASN A 59 27.13 3.92 -36.18
N GLN A 60 25.83 3.69 -36.41
CA GLN A 60 25.20 3.93 -37.70
C GLN A 60 25.17 5.42 -38.05
N ASN A 61 24.80 6.29 -37.11
CA ASN A 61 24.82 7.74 -37.33
C ASN A 61 26.25 8.27 -37.58
N LYS A 62 27.29 7.69 -36.94
CA LYS A 62 28.68 8.03 -37.20
C LYS A 62 29.15 7.68 -38.65
N ARG A 63 28.63 6.57 -39.22
CA ARG A 63 28.96 6.18 -40.60
C ARG A 63 28.29 7.09 -41.65
N ILE A 64 27.13 7.65 -41.34
CA ILE A 64 26.41 8.58 -42.22
C ILE A 64 27.04 10.00 -42.19
N LEU A 65 27.52 10.44 -41.01
CA LEU A 65 28.14 11.77 -40.85
C LEU A 65 29.57 11.87 -41.37
N ASN A 66 30.30 10.75 -41.53
CA ASN A 66 31.69 10.76 -42.04
C ASN A 66 31.79 10.91 -43.57
N LYS A 67 30.67 11.02 -44.28
CA LYS A 67 30.66 11.11 -45.75
C LYS A 67 30.49 12.54 -46.28
N ASN A 68 30.18 13.54 -45.47
CA ASN A 68 29.82 14.87 -46.00
C ASN A 68 30.32 16.11 -45.22
N ASN A 69 31.41 16.12 -44.48
CA ASN A 69 32.06 17.38 -44.08
C ASN A 69 33.25 17.13 -43.10
N SER A 70 34.42 16.88 -43.66
CA SER A 70 35.68 16.94 -42.94
C SER A 70 36.22 18.38 -43.07
N ASP A 71 36.50 19.03 -42.00
CA ASP A 71 37.58 19.95 -41.64
C ASP A 71 37.23 21.20 -40.82
N LYS A 72 36.00 21.61 -40.63
CA LYS A 72 35.68 22.78 -39.77
C LYS A 72 34.93 22.47 -38.46
N ILE A 73 34.41 21.28 -38.30
CA ILE A 73 33.63 20.88 -37.15
C ILE A 73 34.44 20.10 -36.08
N SER A 74 35.64 19.64 -36.45
CA SER A 74 36.46 18.76 -35.60
C SER A 74 37.03 19.46 -34.34
N LYS A 75 37.35 20.75 -34.38
CA LYS A 75 37.93 21.46 -33.23
C LYS A 75 36.93 21.81 -32.10
N ASN A 76 35.70 22.13 -32.43
CA ASN A 76 34.68 22.42 -31.42
C ASN A 76 33.99 21.14 -30.88
N TYR A 77 33.99 20.09 -31.70
CA TYR A 77 33.45 18.78 -31.30
C TYR A 77 34.35 18.06 -30.28
N ASN A 78 35.67 18.16 -30.46
CA ASN A 78 36.61 17.47 -29.56
C ASN A 78 36.58 18.00 -28.11
N LYS A 79 36.29 19.30 -27.88
CA LYS A 79 36.22 19.88 -26.55
C LYS A 79 34.95 19.45 -25.82
N LYS A 80 33.80 19.27 -26.51
CA LYS A 80 32.51 18.86 -25.96
C LYS A 80 32.39 17.34 -25.73
N TYR A 81 33.25 16.57 -26.39
CA TYR A 81 33.29 15.10 -26.30
C TYR A 81 34.44 14.55 -25.47
N ALA A 82 35.42 15.36 -25.10
CA ALA A 82 36.43 15.01 -24.11
C ALA A 82 35.76 14.85 -22.72
N ASP A 83 34.82 15.74 -22.39
CA ASP A 83 34.00 15.65 -21.17
C ASP A 83 33.08 14.41 -21.14
N LYS A 84 32.58 13.94 -22.29
CA LYS A 84 31.79 12.72 -22.40
C LYS A 84 32.63 11.44 -22.42
N ARG A 85 33.91 11.50 -22.80
CA ARG A 85 34.83 10.35 -22.74
C ARG A 85 35.29 10.06 -21.31
N THR A 86 35.42 11.09 -20.47
CA THR A 86 35.66 10.92 -19.03
C THR A 86 34.47 10.24 -18.34
N PHE A 87 33.24 10.61 -18.70
CA PHE A 87 32.03 9.96 -18.16
C PHE A 87 31.85 8.51 -18.67
N SER A 88 32.22 8.23 -19.92
CA SER A 88 32.17 6.87 -20.50
C SER A 88 33.28 5.96 -19.94
N ARG A 89 34.49 6.50 -19.70
CA ARG A 89 35.58 5.76 -19.03
C ARG A 89 35.27 5.47 -17.55
N GLN A 90 34.57 6.36 -16.85
CA GLN A 90 34.07 6.09 -15.50
C GLN A 90 32.97 4.99 -15.46
N ALA A 91 32.20 4.85 -16.54
CA ALA A 91 31.20 3.78 -16.64
C ALA A 91 31.80 2.40 -16.99
N ASP A 92 32.92 2.37 -17.68
CA ASP A 92 33.61 1.11 -18.05
C ASP A 92 34.58 0.61 -16.96
N SER A 93 34.96 1.47 -15.99
CA SER A 93 35.81 1.10 -14.85
C SER A 93 35.02 0.62 -13.61
N PHE A 94 33.68 0.56 -13.69
CA PHE A 94 32.85 0.09 -12.60
C PHE A 94 32.64 -1.44 -12.67
N THR A 95 33.73 -2.20 -12.77
CA THR A 95 33.74 -3.59 -12.35
C THR A 95 33.92 -3.61 -10.84
N LEU A 96 32.82 -3.32 -10.10
CA LEU A 96 32.77 -3.58 -8.67
C LEU A 96 33.18 -5.04 -8.45
N SER A 97 34.20 -5.27 -7.62
CA SER A 97 34.53 -6.59 -7.14
C SER A 97 33.27 -7.22 -6.55
N THR A 98 33.09 -8.53 -6.74
CA THR A 98 31.94 -9.28 -6.16
C THR A 98 31.79 -9.00 -4.68
N ARG A 99 32.88 -8.72 -3.98
CA ARG A 99 32.92 -8.38 -2.57
C ARG A 99 32.34 -6.97 -2.30
N GLU A 100 32.74 -5.95 -3.06
CA GLU A 100 32.19 -4.59 -2.93
C GLU A 100 30.70 -4.55 -3.29
N LEU A 101 30.27 -5.33 -4.29
CA LEU A 101 28.87 -5.46 -4.65
C LEU A 101 28.06 -6.09 -3.52
N LEU A 102 28.61 -7.10 -2.84
CA LEU A 102 27.98 -7.73 -1.68
C LEU A 102 27.95 -6.79 -0.47
N GLU A 103 29.02 -6.05 -0.20
CA GLU A 103 29.07 -5.07 0.89
C GLU A 103 28.04 -3.96 0.69
N HIS A 104 27.91 -3.42 -0.52
CA HIS A 104 26.87 -2.45 -0.85
C HIS A 104 25.46 -3.03 -0.78
N PHE A 105 25.27 -4.27 -1.24
CA PHE A 105 23.98 -4.96 -1.14
C PHE A 105 23.57 -5.18 0.32
N PHE A 106 24.47 -5.69 1.16
CA PHE A 106 24.18 -5.89 2.58
C PHE A 106 24.01 -4.58 3.34
N SER A 107 24.80 -3.57 3.06
CA SER A 107 24.67 -2.24 3.65
C SER A 107 23.30 -1.60 3.39
N PHE A 108 22.68 -1.89 2.24
CA PHE A 108 21.34 -1.40 1.90
C PHE A 108 20.23 -2.34 2.38
N SER A 109 20.42 -3.65 2.28
CA SER A 109 19.39 -4.65 2.59
C SER A 109 19.19 -4.85 4.09
N ILE A 110 20.26 -4.80 4.89
CA ILE A 110 20.19 -5.02 6.35
C ILE A 110 19.29 -3.98 7.03
N PRO A 111 19.43 -2.65 6.81
CA PRO A 111 18.56 -1.68 7.45
C PRO A 111 17.07 -1.87 7.10
N ILE A 112 16.77 -2.26 5.86
CA ILE A 112 15.40 -2.51 5.43
C ILE A 112 14.85 -3.77 6.10
N SER A 113 15.64 -4.84 6.16
CA SER A 113 15.24 -6.09 6.80
C SER A 113 15.03 -5.92 8.30
N VAL A 114 15.92 -5.21 8.98
CA VAL A 114 15.78 -4.87 10.41
C VAL A 114 14.51 -4.03 10.65
N ASN A 115 14.21 -3.08 9.75
CA ASN A 115 12.99 -2.30 9.82
C ASN A 115 11.74 -3.22 9.78
N HIS A 116 11.65 -4.09 8.78
CA HIS A 116 10.53 -5.02 8.69
C HIS A 116 10.45 -5.97 9.88
N PHE A 117 11.58 -6.45 10.37
CA PHE A 117 11.64 -7.34 11.53
C PHE A 117 11.14 -6.63 12.82
N CYS A 118 11.60 -5.43 13.09
CA CYS A 118 11.13 -4.63 14.23
C CYS A 118 9.63 -4.35 14.14
N LEU A 119 9.13 -3.94 12.97
CA LEU A 119 7.70 -3.70 12.77
C LEU A 119 6.88 -4.97 12.95
N THR A 120 7.37 -6.13 12.49
CA THR A 120 6.67 -7.41 12.66
C THR A 120 6.56 -7.81 14.13
N ILE A 121 7.64 -7.67 14.90
CA ILE A 121 7.62 -7.95 16.35
C ILE A 121 6.59 -7.07 17.05
N ILE A 122 6.61 -5.76 16.78
CA ILE A 122 5.70 -4.82 17.44
C ILE A 122 4.24 -5.06 17.00
N SER A 123 4.01 -5.37 15.72
CA SER A 123 2.67 -5.74 15.25
C SER A 123 2.18 -7.07 15.85
N SER A 124 3.08 -8.00 16.11
CA SER A 124 2.73 -9.24 16.82
C SER A 124 2.31 -8.96 18.27
N LEU A 125 3.00 -8.05 18.95
CA LEU A 125 2.59 -7.60 20.30
C LEU A 125 1.22 -6.91 20.25
N GLU A 126 0.98 -6.03 19.28
CA GLU A 126 -0.32 -5.39 19.06
C GLU A 126 -1.43 -6.45 18.90
N THR A 127 -1.19 -7.46 18.07
CA THR A 127 -2.13 -8.57 17.82
C THR A 127 -2.46 -9.39 19.07
N MET A 128 -1.48 -9.59 19.96
CA MET A 128 -1.69 -10.32 21.22
C MET A 128 -2.39 -9.46 22.28
N LEU A 129 -2.15 -8.16 22.30
CA LEU A 129 -2.72 -7.25 23.27
C LEU A 129 -4.22 -7.03 23.08
N ILE A 130 -4.71 -7.05 21.84
CA ILE A 130 -6.12 -6.75 21.52
C ILE A 130 -7.08 -7.74 22.21
N PRO A 131 -6.97 -9.08 22.02
CA PRO A 131 -7.86 -10.01 22.69
C PRO A 131 -7.75 -9.96 24.21
N PHE A 132 -6.54 -9.75 24.75
CA PHE A 132 -6.33 -9.61 26.18
C PHE A 132 -7.06 -8.37 26.75
N MET A 133 -7.00 -7.23 26.07
CA MET A 133 -7.73 -6.03 26.49
C MET A 133 -9.23 -6.14 26.29
N LEU A 134 -9.70 -6.89 25.27
CA LEU A 134 -11.12 -7.21 25.08
C LEU A 134 -11.65 -8.14 26.17
N GLU A 135 -10.85 -9.07 26.69
CA GLU A 135 -11.22 -9.92 27.81
C GLU A 135 -11.49 -9.09 29.07
N ILE A 136 -10.70 -8.05 29.32
CA ILE A 136 -10.96 -7.12 30.43
C ILE A 136 -12.26 -6.36 30.18
N PHE A 137 -12.60 -5.98 28.96
CA PHE A 137 -13.85 -5.28 28.64
C PHE A 137 -15.08 -6.16 28.77
N PHE A 138 -15.05 -7.39 28.23
CA PHE A 138 -16.18 -8.30 28.23
C PHE A 138 -16.31 -9.15 29.52
N HIS A 139 -15.27 -9.19 30.34
CA HIS A 139 -15.17 -10.13 31.48
C HIS A 139 -15.35 -11.60 31.05
N SER A 140 -15.10 -11.93 29.80
CA SER A 140 -15.29 -13.25 29.20
C SER A 140 -14.28 -13.52 28.12
N HIS A 141 -13.46 -14.54 28.29
CA HIS A 141 -12.46 -14.95 27.32
C HIS A 141 -13.07 -15.39 25.97
N SER A 142 -14.19 -16.13 26.03
CA SER A 142 -14.88 -16.61 24.83
C SER A 142 -15.41 -15.47 23.98
N GLN A 143 -16.06 -14.46 24.57
CA GLN A 143 -16.59 -13.30 23.87
C GLN A 143 -15.46 -12.42 23.29
N ALA A 144 -14.36 -12.27 24.01
CA ALA A 144 -13.19 -11.53 23.53
C ALA A 144 -12.59 -12.16 22.29
N LEU A 145 -12.41 -13.49 22.27
CA LEU A 145 -11.89 -14.23 21.12
C LEU A 145 -12.86 -14.22 19.94
N GLU A 146 -14.15 -14.37 20.18
CA GLU A 146 -15.20 -14.32 19.14
C GLU A 146 -15.21 -12.94 18.46
N THR A 147 -15.25 -11.88 19.27
CA THR A 147 -15.18 -10.50 18.77
C THR A 147 -13.90 -10.21 17.98
N TYR A 148 -12.76 -10.63 18.51
CA TYR A 148 -11.49 -10.48 17.83
C TYR A 148 -11.42 -11.30 16.53
N GLY A 149 -11.93 -12.52 16.55
CA GLY A 149 -12.02 -13.39 15.36
C GLY A 149 -12.93 -12.80 14.29
N THR A 150 -14.09 -12.26 14.66
CA THR A 150 -15.03 -11.58 13.75
C THR A 150 -14.38 -10.33 13.14
N LEU A 151 -13.69 -9.53 13.94
CA LEU A 151 -12.99 -8.34 13.44
C LEU A 151 -11.85 -8.70 12.47
N THR A 152 -10.95 -9.60 12.87
CA THR A 152 -9.73 -9.91 12.10
C THR A 152 -9.96 -10.88 10.95
N GLY A 153 -10.90 -11.82 11.11
CA GLY A 153 -11.21 -12.85 10.11
C GLY A 153 -12.26 -12.42 9.08
N MET A 154 -13.17 -11.51 9.46
CA MET A 154 -14.28 -11.12 8.60
C MET A 154 -14.20 -9.64 8.18
N ALA A 155 -14.14 -8.69 9.12
CA ALA A 155 -14.26 -7.27 8.80
C ALA A 155 -13.00 -6.66 8.17
N LEU A 156 -11.83 -6.88 8.77
CA LEU A 156 -10.57 -6.30 8.27
C LEU A 156 -10.19 -6.73 6.85
N PRO A 157 -10.41 -7.99 6.40
CA PRO A 157 -10.13 -8.38 5.02
C PRO A 157 -10.86 -7.54 3.98
N PHE A 158 -12.10 -7.08 4.26
CA PHE A 158 -12.81 -6.16 3.36
C PHE A 158 -12.12 -4.81 3.24
N LEU A 159 -11.64 -4.25 4.35
CA LEU A 159 -10.92 -2.98 4.34
C LEU A 159 -9.58 -3.10 3.60
N PHE A 160 -8.94 -4.26 3.68
CA PHE A 160 -7.67 -4.50 2.98
C PHE A 160 -7.84 -4.80 1.48
N PHE A 161 -9.04 -5.19 1.02
CA PHE A 161 -9.26 -5.50 -0.38
C PHE A 161 -8.97 -4.29 -1.31
N PRO A 162 -9.55 -3.09 -1.11
CA PRO A 162 -9.16 -1.91 -1.91
C PRO A 162 -7.72 -1.46 -1.66
N ALA A 163 -7.16 -1.72 -0.47
CA ALA A 163 -5.77 -1.41 -0.15
C ALA A 163 -4.78 -2.14 -1.07
N THR A 164 -5.13 -3.30 -1.64
CA THR A 164 -4.26 -4.03 -2.57
C THR A 164 -3.95 -3.23 -3.84
N ILE A 165 -4.91 -2.43 -4.31
CA ILE A 165 -4.73 -1.53 -5.46
C ILE A 165 -3.74 -0.43 -5.11
N VAL A 166 -3.91 0.19 -3.93
CA VAL A 166 -3.01 1.24 -3.42
C VAL A 166 -1.61 0.69 -3.15
N ASN A 167 -1.51 -0.54 -2.63
CA ASN A 167 -0.23 -1.21 -2.40
C ASN A 167 0.51 -1.48 -3.71
N SER A 168 -0.20 -1.87 -4.77
CA SER A 168 0.40 -2.08 -6.10
C SER A 168 0.99 -0.78 -6.66
N LEU A 169 0.27 0.33 -6.51
CA LEU A 169 0.78 1.66 -6.87
C LEU A 169 2.01 2.01 -6.02
N SER A 170 1.94 1.80 -4.71
CA SER A 170 3.01 2.11 -3.76
C SER A 170 4.34 1.42 -4.09
N VAL A 171 4.29 0.17 -4.55
CA VAL A 171 5.48 -0.57 -5.01
C VAL A 171 6.08 0.07 -6.27
N MET A 172 5.26 0.60 -7.18
CA MET A 172 5.74 1.28 -8.40
C MET A 172 6.28 2.68 -8.13
N LEU A 173 5.80 3.35 -7.09
CA LEU A 173 6.23 4.71 -6.72
C LEU A 173 7.68 4.76 -6.26
N MET A 174 8.14 3.77 -5.50
CA MET A 174 9.49 3.75 -4.95
C MET A 174 10.59 3.91 -6.02
N PRO A 175 10.65 3.10 -7.11
CA PRO A 175 11.64 3.29 -8.16
C PRO A 175 11.39 4.54 -9.01
N ALA A 176 10.13 4.98 -9.18
CA ALA A 176 9.81 6.19 -9.93
C ALA A 176 10.34 7.44 -9.23
N ILE A 177 10.11 7.57 -7.92
CA ILE A 177 10.62 8.67 -7.10
C ILE A 177 12.14 8.64 -7.02
N SER A 178 12.76 7.48 -6.76
CA SER A 178 14.22 7.34 -6.72
C SER A 178 14.88 7.78 -8.03
N SER A 179 14.33 7.36 -9.16
CA SER A 179 14.85 7.75 -10.49
C SER A 179 14.71 9.26 -10.76
N ALA A 180 13.60 9.88 -10.36
CA ALA A 180 13.38 11.31 -10.52
C ALA A 180 14.29 12.14 -9.57
N TYR A 181 14.50 11.62 -8.35
CA TYR A 181 15.37 12.23 -7.35
C TYR A 181 16.84 12.24 -7.79
N ASP A 182 17.35 11.10 -8.28
CA ASP A 182 18.73 11.00 -8.81
C ASP A 182 18.97 11.92 -10.01
N GLN A 183 17.94 12.15 -10.83
CA GLN A 183 18.00 13.03 -11.99
C GLN A 183 17.69 14.49 -11.65
N LYS A 184 17.41 14.83 -10.39
CA LYS A 184 17.06 16.19 -9.91
C LYS A 184 15.86 16.79 -10.67
N GLN A 185 14.90 15.95 -11.07
CA GLN A 185 13.72 16.36 -11.83
C GLN A 185 12.59 16.79 -10.86
N HIS A 186 12.70 17.97 -10.25
CA HIS A 186 11.75 18.48 -9.23
C HIS A 186 10.29 18.45 -9.70
N ARG A 187 10.00 18.92 -10.91
CA ARG A 187 8.63 18.93 -11.45
C ARG A 187 8.04 17.53 -11.62
N GLN A 188 8.86 16.56 -12.01
CA GLN A 188 8.39 15.17 -12.13
C GLN A 188 8.10 14.56 -10.76
N MET A 189 8.95 14.83 -9.76
CA MET A 189 8.71 14.39 -8.38
C MET A 189 7.42 14.98 -7.82
N GLU A 190 7.22 16.30 -7.94
CA GLU A 190 6.02 16.99 -7.50
C GLU A 190 4.75 16.41 -8.13
N ASN A 191 4.73 16.24 -9.45
CA ASN A 191 3.60 15.65 -10.17
C ASN A 191 3.32 14.21 -9.72
N THR A 192 4.36 13.41 -9.56
CA THR A 192 4.22 12.01 -9.12
C THR A 192 3.67 11.92 -7.70
N ILE A 193 4.15 12.76 -6.78
CA ILE A 193 3.66 12.83 -5.39
C ILE A 193 2.20 13.25 -5.36
N SER A 194 1.87 14.37 -6.02
CA SER A 194 0.51 14.90 -6.06
C SER A 194 -0.49 13.93 -6.68
N ALA A 195 -0.14 13.32 -7.82
CA ALA A 195 -0.98 12.33 -8.47
C ALA A 195 -1.20 11.07 -7.60
N SER A 196 -0.16 10.61 -6.92
CA SER A 196 -0.23 9.43 -6.07
C SER A 196 -1.07 9.67 -4.82
N LEU A 197 -0.93 10.83 -4.19
CA LEU A 197 -1.76 11.24 -3.06
C LEU A 197 -3.23 11.41 -3.47
N HIS A 198 -3.46 12.02 -4.64
CA HIS A 198 -4.82 12.16 -5.17
C HIS A 198 -5.47 10.78 -5.39
N PHE A 199 -4.76 9.87 -6.04
CA PHE A 199 -5.26 8.53 -6.33
C PHE A 199 -5.54 7.70 -5.07
N CYS A 200 -4.63 7.70 -4.09
CA CYS A 200 -4.84 6.92 -2.86
C CYS A 200 -5.99 7.49 -2.01
N LEU A 201 -6.15 8.81 -1.95
CA LEU A 201 -7.28 9.45 -1.25
C LEU A 201 -8.60 9.21 -1.99
N LEU A 202 -8.59 9.22 -3.32
CA LEU A 202 -9.77 8.93 -4.13
C LEU A 202 -10.28 7.50 -3.86
N ILE A 203 -9.38 6.49 -3.88
CA ILE A 203 -9.74 5.12 -3.51
C ILE A 203 -10.16 5.03 -2.04
N GLY A 204 -9.47 5.73 -1.14
CA GLY A 204 -9.81 5.77 0.28
C GLY A 204 -11.22 6.31 0.53
N ILE A 205 -11.58 7.45 -0.07
CA ILE A 205 -12.91 8.06 0.04
C ILE A 205 -13.97 7.15 -0.59
N PHE A 206 -13.72 6.63 -1.80
CA PHE A 206 -14.61 5.67 -2.45
C PHE A 206 -14.91 4.48 -1.54
N SER A 207 -13.87 3.84 -0.99
CA SER A 207 -14.01 2.68 -0.11
C SER A 207 -14.72 3.02 1.20
N THR A 208 -14.43 4.18 1.80
CA THR A 208 -15.13 4.65 2.99
C THR A 208 -16.63 4.70 2.79
N PHE A 209 -17.08 5.39 1.75
CA PHE A 209 -18.50 5.51 1.49
C PHE A 209 -19.15 4.20 1.02
N ALA A 210 -18.42 3.37 0.25
CA ALA A 210 -18.88 2.03 -0.10
C ALA A 210 -19.16 1.19 1.17
N PHE A 211 -18.23 1.18 2.13
CA PHE A 211 -18.40 0.41 3.37
C PHE A 211 -19.39 1.06 4.36
N LEU A 212 -19.55 2.39 4.35
CA LEU A 212 -20.60 3.06 5.10
C LEU A 212 -22.01 2.71 4.59
N ILE A 213 -22.16 2.52 3.28
CA ILE A 213 -23.47 2.22 2.68
C ILE A 213 -23.79 0.74 2.76
N TYR A 214 -22.83 -0.10 2.42
CA TYR A 214 -23.02 -1.53 2.24
C TYR A 214 -22.42 -2.39 3.34
N GLY A 215 -21.66 -1.83 4.28
CA GLY A 215 -20.92 -2.62 5.29
C GLY A 215 -21.80 -3.60 6.07
N THR A 216 -22.95 -3.15 6.54
CA THR A 216 -23.90 -4.02 7.27
C THR A 216 -24.45 -5.12 6.37
N VAL A 217 -24.86 -4.78 5.15
CA VAL A 217 -25.41 -5.74 4.18
C VAL A 217 -24.32 -6.74 3.74
N LEU A 218 -23.07 -6.29 3.56
CA LEU A 218 -21.93 -7.17 3.25
C LEU A 218 -21.71 -8.22 4.34
N GLY A 219 -21.72 -7.80 5.61
CA GLY A 219 -21.56 -8.71 6.74
C GLY A 219 -22.68 -9.75 6.82
N GLU A 220 -23.93 -9.33 6.67
CA GLU A 220 -25.09 -10.21 6.71
C GLU A 220 -25.14 -11.15 5.50
N THR A 221 -24.84 -10.65 4.29
CA THR A 221 -25.00 -11.44 3.06
C THR A 221 -23.85 -12.42 2.85
N ILE A 222 -22.60 -12.06 3.21
CA ILE A 222 -21.42 -12.87 2.93
C ILE A 222 -21.05 -13.75 4.13
N PHE A 223 -21.07 -13.19 5.34
CA PHE A 223 -20.66 -13.90 6.56
C PHE A 223 -21.82 -14.35 7.44
N HIS A 224 -23.04 -13.98 7.11
CA HIS A 224 -24.24 -14.23 7.93
C HIS A 224 -24.08 -13.69 9.37
N SER A 225 -23.27 -12.62 9.53
CA SER A 225 -22.95 -11.98 10.80
C SER A 225 -23.24 -10.48 10.74
N LYS A 226 -24.17 -10.06 11.60
CA LYS A 226 -24.49 -8.63 11.79
C LYS A 226 -23.32 -7.87 12.39
N GLU A 227 -22.61 -8.50 13.32
CA GLU A 227 -21.45 -7.90 13.99
C GLU A 227 -20.32 -7.62 13.01
N ALA A 228 -20.00 -8.57 12.13
CA ALA A 228 -19.02 -8.36 11.07
C ALA A 228 -19.36 -7.14 10.20
N GLY A 229 -20.66 -7.00 9.84
CA GLY A 229 -21.15 -5.87 9.07
C GLY A 229 -21.02 -4.53 9.82
N GLN A 230 -21.31 -4.53 11.12
CA GLN A 230 -21.14 -3.34 11.97
C GLN A 230 -19.65 -2.93 12.08
N TYR A 231 -18.75 -3.89 12.17
CA TYR A 231 -17.31 -3.59 12.19
C TYR A 231 -16.82 -3.06 10.84
N VAL A 232 -17.26 -3.61 9.71
CA VAL A 232 -16.96 -3.04 8.39
C VAL A 232 -17.44 -1.60 8.29
N TYR A 233 -18.67 -1.32 8.71
CA TYR A 233 -19.23 0.03 8.76
C TYR A 233 -18.38 0.96 9.66
N LEU A 234 -18.07 0.53 10.87
CA LEU A 234 -17.34 1.33 11.86
C LEU A 234 -15.93 1.64 11.40
N PHE A 235 -15.22 0.66 10.85
CA PHE A 235 -13.82 0.81 10.42
C PHE A 235 -13.66 1.45 9.03
N SER A 236 -14.74 1.71 8.30
CA SER A 236 -14.70 2.33 6.98
C SER A 236 -13.96 3.67 6.97
N VAL A 237 -14.10 4.47 8.02
CA VAL A 237 -13.43 5.78 8.17
C VAL A 237 -11.90 5.67 8.18
N LEU A 238 -11.37 4.49 8.49
CA LEU A 238 -9.93 4.22 8.53
C LEU A 238 -9.28 4.21 7.13
N CYS A 239 -10.03 3.85 6.08
CA CYS A 239 -9.51 3.63 4.73
C CYS A 239 -8.63 4.78 4.19
N PRO A 240 -9.05 6.06 4.17
CA PRO A 240 -8.26 7.13 3.58
C PRO A 240 -6.96 7.38 4.35
N PHE A 241 -6.97 7.26 5.69
CA PHE A 241 -5.79 7.46 6.52
C PHE A 241 -4.77 6.34 6.33
N MET A 242 -5.22 5.10 6.34
CA MET A 242 -4.37 3.92 6.15
C MET A 242 -3.73 3.91 4.76
N TYR A 243 -4.51 4.18 3.71
CA TYR A 243 -4.01 4.16 2.32
C TYR A 243 -3.03 5.32 2.07
N ALA A 244 -3.32 6.52 2.58
CA ALA A 244 -2.43 7.66 2.46
C ALA A 244 -1.13 7.45 3.27
N ALA A 245 -1.19 6.89 4.48
CA ALA A 245 -0.01 6.58 5.28
C ALA A 245 0.91 5.57 4.57
N GLN A 246 0.34 4.54 3.93
CA GLN A 246 1.07 3.55 3.15
C GLN A 246 1.77 4.18 1.93
N THR A 247 1.03 4.98 1.15
CA THR A 247 1.55 5.65 -0.05
C THR A 247 2.68 6.62 0.30
N THR A 248 2.51 7.44 1.34
CA THR A 248 3.54 8.39 1.80
C THR A 248 4.78 7.69 2.34
N SER A 249 4.64 6.54 3.01
CA SER A 249 5.78 5.71 3.43
C SER A 249 6.58 5.21 2.22
N SER A 250 5.91 4.79 1.15
CA SER A 250 6.57 4.34 -0.08
C SER A 250 7.30 5.47 -0.82
N ILE A 251 6.72 6.69 -0.81
CA ILE A 251 7.38 7.89 -1.35
C ILE A 251 8.66 8.21 -0.57
N LEU A 252 8.62 8.20 0.77
CA LEU A 252 9.79 8.42 1.61
C LEU A 252 10.88 7.36 1.39
N ASN A 253 10.48 6.11 1.24
CA ASN A 253 11.41 5.03 0.91
C ASN A 253 12.04 5.24 -0.48
N GLY A 254 11.29 5.80 -1.44
CA GLY A 254 11.81 6.21 -2.76
C GLY A 254 12.85 7.33 -2.68
N PHE A 255 12.76 8.24 -1.71
CA PHE A 255 13.79 9.24 -1.41
C PHE A 255 14.99 8.69 -0.63
N GLY A 256 15.02 7.38 -0.33
CA GLY A 256 16.06 6.76 0.50
C GLY A 256 15.95 7.08 1.99
N LYS A 257 14.82 7.66 2.44
CA LYS A 257 14.58 8.07 3.83
C LYS A 257 13.99 6.93 4.69
N THR A 258 14.46 5.70 4.47
CA THR A 258 13.95 4.48 5.13
C THR A 258 14.04 4.54 6.66
N LYS A 259 15.08 5.16 7.22
CA LYS A 259 15.21 5.34 8.67
C LYS A 259 14.11 6.24 9.25
N GLN A 260 13.75 7.31 8.53
CA GLN A 260 12.67 8.21 8.95
C GLN A 260 11.31 7.51 8.83
N THR A 261 11.09 6.76 7.76
CA THR A 261 9.88 5.94 7.60
C THR A 261 9.72 4.92 8.73
N LEU A 262 10.82 4.25 9.12
CA LEU A 262 10.82 3.35 10.29
C LEU A 262 10.39 4.08 11.56
N TYR A 263 11.00 5.22 11.84
CA TYR A 263 10.70 5.99 13.04
C TYR A 263 9.24 6.46 13.08
N HIS A 264 8.71 6.96 11.95
CA HIS A 264 7.31 7.37 11.85
C HIS A 264 6.35 6.18 12.03
N ASN A 265 6.68 5.02 11.45
CA ASN A 265 5.91 3.79 11.63
C ASN A 265 5.91 3.33 13.09
N LEU A 266 7.09 3.33 13.74
CA LEU A 266 7.22 2.95 15.16
C LEU A 266 6.43 3.88 16.08
N LEU A 267 6.47 5.19 15.83
CA LEU A 267 5.64 6.15 16.57
C LEU A 267 4.14 5.89 16.35
N GLY A 268 3.72 5.63 15.11
CA GLY A 268 2.35 5.30 14.79
C GLY A 268 1.85 4.05 15.52
N VAL A 269 2.66 2.97 15.51
CA VAL A 269 2.33 1.73 16.25
C VAL A 269 2.37 1.97 17.76
N GLY A 270 3.34 2.73 18.27
CA GLY A 270 3.42 3.07 19.70
C GLY A 270 2.17 3.79 20.21
N ILE A 271 1.65 4.75 19.43
CA ILE A 271 0.36 5.41 19.75
C ILE A 271 -0.80 4.43 19.69
N ARG A 272 -0.85 3.54 18.69
CA ARG A 272 -1.90 2.51 18.63
C ARG A 272 -1.90 1.65 19.88
N ILE A 273 -0.75 1.13 20.29
CA ILE A 273 -0.61 0.32 21.51
C ILE A 273 -1.04 1.11 22.74
N PHE A 274 -0.63 2.37 22.86
CA PHE A 274 -1.06 3.24 23.97
C PHE A 274 -2.61 3.34 24.04
N PHE A 275 -3.26 3.59 22.92
CA PHE A 275 -4.73 3.66 22.88
C PHE A 275 -5.40 2.30 23.07
N ILE A 276 -4.81 1.20 22.61
CA ILE A 276 -5.28 -0.16 22.87
C ILE A 276 -5.36 -0.41 24.39
N LEU A 277 -4.27 -0.10 25.10
CA LEU A 277 -4.19 -0.29 26.55
C LEU A 277 -5.17 0.61 27.34
N LEU A 278 -5.40 1.83 26.84
CA LEU A 278 -6.22 2.82 27.55
C LEU A 278 -7.71 2.72 27.22
N LEU A 279 -8.05 2.54 25.94
CA LEU A 279 -9.44 2.68 25.45
C LEU A 279 -10.16 1.36 25.24
N ILE A 280 -9.47 0.27 24.93
CA ILE A 280 -10.17 -1.02 24.75
C ILE A 280 -10.84 -1.48 26.04
N PRO A 281 -10.20 -1.43 27.22
CA PRO A 281 -10.86 -1.86 28.47
C PRO A 281 -12.11 -1.05 28.82
N SER A 282 -12.22 0.20 28.34
CA SER A 282 -13.36 1.08 28.65
C SER A 282 -14.40 1.17 27.53
N LYS A 283 -14.01 1.02 26.26
CA LYS A 283 -14.86 1.26 25.08
C LYS A 283 -14.94 0.05 24.13
N GLY A 284 -14.19 -1.02 24.37
CA GLY A 284 -14.15 -2.18 23.46
C GLY A 284 -13.61 -1.85 22.08
N ILE A 285 -14.23 -2.40 21.02
CA ILE A 285 -13.83 -2.24 19.62
C ILE A 285 -13.80 -0.78 19.13
N PRO A 286 -14.74 0.12 19.48
CA PRO A 286 -14.59 1.56 19.17
C PRO A 286 -13.31 2.18 19.73
N GLY A 287 -12.83 1.74 20.88
CA GLY A 287 -11.53 2.17 21.44
C GLY A 287 -10.36 1.76 20.57
N TYR A 288 -10.39 0.58 19.98
CA TYR A 288 -9.39 0.12 19.03
C TYR A 288 -9.38 0.97 17.76
N LEU A 289 -10.57 1.30 17.20
CA LEU A 289 -10.68 2.18 16.04
C LEU A 289 -10.02 3.55 16.28
N ILE A 290 -10.28 4.16 17.45
CA ILE A 290 -9.66 5.46 17.79
C ILE A 290 -8.15 5.33 17.82
N GLY A 291 -7.61 4.25 18.37
CA GLY A 291 -6.18 3.95 18.38
C GLY A 291 -5.59 3.85 16.96
N LEU A 292 -6.26 3.11 16.09
CA LEU A 292 -5.85 2.99 14.68
C LEU A 292 -5.88 4.33 13.94
N LEU A 293 -6.96 5.10 14.10
CA LEU A 293 -7.08 6.43 13.48
C LEU A 293 -5.98 7.36 13.98
N ALA A 294 -5.72 7.41 15.28
CA ALA A 294 -4.65 8.22 15.86
C ALA A 294 -3.26 7.81 15.32
N GLY A 295 -2.98 6.50 15.29
CA GLY A 295 -1.71 5.98 14.81
C GLY A 295 -1.45 6.25 13.32
N TYR A 296 -2.42 5.95 12.45
CA TYR A 296 -2.29 6.21 11.01
C TYR A 296 -2.30 7.70 10.68
N SER A 297 -3.08 8.53 11.40
CA SER A 297 -3.09 9.98 11.23
C SER A 297 -1.75 10.59 11.61
N LEU A 298 -1.15 10.21 12.74
CA LEU A 298 0.17 10.67 13.12
C LEU A 298 1.23 10.25 12.11
N GLN A 299 1.25 8.99 11.72
CA GLN A 299 2.17 8.48 10.71
C GLN A 299 2.06 9.26 9.39
N LEU A 300 0.82 9.51 8.92
CA LEU A 300 0.55 10.29 7.71
C LEU A 300 1.08 11.72 7.83
N LEU A 301 0.80 12.41 8.94
CA LEU A 301 1.24 13.77 9.18
C LEU A 301 2.76 13.88 9.20
N LEU A 302 3.45 12.98 9.90
CA LEU A 302 4.92 12.95 9.96
C LEU A 302 5.52 12.67 8.57
N ASN A 303 4.95 11.73 7.83
CA ASN A 303 5.39 11.42 6.47
C ASN A 303 5.20 12.62 5.53
N LEU A 304 4.03 13.26 5.54
CA LEU A 304 3.74 14.43 4.71
C LEU A 304 4.66 15.60 5.03
N PHE A 305 4.91 15.85 6.31
CA PHE A 305 5.83 16.88 6.76
C PHE A 305 7.25 16.65 6.24
N CYS A 306 7.74 15.41 6.33
CA CYS A 306 9.05 15.04 5.83
C CYS A 306 9.14 15.14 4.29
N ILE A 307 8.10 14.72 3.56
CA ILE A 307 8.03 14.83 2.10
C ILE A 307 8.04 16.30 1.67
N TYR A 308 7.26 17.15 2.35
CA TYR A 308 7.17 18.58 2.06
C TYR A 308 8.52 19.31 2.23
N GLN A 309 9.34 18.90 3.20
CA GLN A 309 10.68 19.43 3.38
C GLN A 309 11.64 19.07 2.22
N ILE A 310 11.43 17.95 1.54
CA ILE A 310 12.28 17.48 0.43
C ILE A 310 11.81 18.09 -0.89
N VAL A 311 10.53 18.03 -1.15
CA VAL A 311 9.90 18.56 -2.36
C VAL A 311 8.59 19.24 -1.96
N PRO A 312 8.52 20.59 -2.02
CA PRO A 312 7.25 21.27 -1.84
C PRO A 312 6.30 20.86 -2.97
N PHE A 313 5.13 20.37 -2.60
CA PHE A 313 4.08 19.97 -3.55
C PHE A 313 2.79 20.72 -3.24
N TYR A 314 2.02 21.02 -4.28
CA TYR A 314 0.74 21.68 -4.13
C TYR A 314 -0.37 20.65 -3.94
N PHE A 315 -1.09 20.80 -2.82
CA PHE A 315 -2.24 19.98 -2.50
C PHE A 315 -3.50 20.83 -2.55
N SER A 316 -4.31 20.67 -3.59
CA SER A 316 -5.61 21.35 -3.67
C SER A 316 -6.65 20.52 -2.92
N ALA A 317 -6.95 20.91 -1.67
CA ALA A 317 -7.92 20.22 -0.82
C ALA A 317 -9.31 20.13 -1.48
N GLU A 318 -9.72 21.17 -2.20
CA GLU A 318 -10.98 21.19 -2.93
C GLU A 318 -11.08 20.09 -3.97
N LYS A 319 -10.06 19.96 -4.83
CA LYS A 319 -10.04 18.95 -5.90
C LYS A 319 -9.81 17.53 -5.38
N THR A 320 -9.07 17.39 -4.31
CA THR A 320 -8.62 16.07 -3.82
C THR A 320 -9.53 15.49 -2.74
N LEU A 321 -10.23 16.32 -1.97
CA LEU A 321 -11.08 15.88 -0.88
C LEU A 321 -12.55 16.25 -1.11
N LEU A 322 -12.85 17.54 -1.34
CA LEU A 322 -14.23 18.03 -1.34
C LEU A 322 -15.06 17.39 -2.46
N PHE A 323 -14.56 17.42 -3.69
CA PHE A 323 -15.29 16.90 -4.84
C PHE A 323 -15.48 15.37 -4.78
N PRO A 324 -14.46 14.52 -4.50
CA PRO A 324 -14.66 13.09 -4.30
C PRO A 324 -15.63 12.75 -3.17
N VAL A 325 -15.62 13.51 -2.07
CA VAL A 325 -16.58 13.31 -0.97
C VAL A 325 -18.01 13.60 -1.42
N LEU A 326 -18.24 14.73 -2.10
CA LEU A 326 -19.58 15.09 -2.61
C LEU A 326 -20.11 14.06 -3.61
N THR A 327 -19.26 13.60 -4.54
CA THR A 327 -19.65 12.58 -5.52
C THR A 327 -19.88 11.21 -4.87
N ALA A 328 -19.12 10.86 -3.84
CA ALA A 328 -19.32 9.64 -3.07
C ALA A 328 -20.64 9.66 -2.28
N ILE A 329 -20.98 10.79 -1.68
CA ILE A 329 -22.28 10.97 -0.99
C ILE A 329 -23.43 10.88 -2.00
N GLY A 330 -23.36 11.61 -3.11
CA GLY A 330 -24.40 11.61 -4.14
C GLY A 330 -24.61 10.22 -4.76
N GLY A 331 -23.52 9.56 -5.16
CA GLY A 331 -23.57 8.19 -5.67
C GLY A 331 -24.08 7.20 -4.63
N GLY A 332 -23.71 7.41 -3.37
CA GLY A 332 -24.15 6.58 -2.25
C GLY A 332 -25.66 6.67 -2.00
N ILE A 333 -26.22 7.88 -2.02
CA ILE A 333 -27.67 8.07 -1.84
C ILE A 333 -28.43 7.43 -3.02
N LEU A 334 -27.95 7.64 -4.25
CA LEU A 334 -28.56 7.08 -5.46
C LEU A 334 -28.56 5.54 -5.43
N SER A 335 -27.40 4.96 -5.08
CA SER A 335 -27.21 3.51 -5.03
C SER A 335 -28.01 2.85 -3.89
N LYS A 336 -28.12 3.53 -2.72
CA LYS A 336 -28.95 3.05 -1.62
C LYS A 336 -30.45 3.07 -1.96
N LYS A 337 -30.94 4.09 -2.68
CA LYS A 337 -32.32 4.13 -3.18
C LYS A 337 -32.56 3.00 -4.19
N PHE A 338 -31.63 2.78 -5.12
CA PHE A 338 -31.72 1.65 -6.04
C PHE A 338 -31.76 0.32 -5.29
N TRP A 339 -30.91 0.11 -4.29
CA TRP A 339 -30.95 -1.07 -3.42
C TRP A 339 -32.36 -1.29 -2.82
N GLY A 340 -32.95 -0.25 -2.21
CA GLY A 340 -34.26 -0.33 -1.57
C GLY A 340 -35.37 -0.72 -2.56
N ILE A 341 -35.38 -0.14 -3.77
CA ILE A 341 -36.35 -0.46 -4.82
C ILE A 341 -36.13 -1.88 -5.35
N ALA A 342 -34.88 -2.25 -5.66
CA ALA A 342 -34.54 -3.53 -6.22
C ALA A 342 -34.82 -4.70 -5.25
N SER A 343 -34.54 -4.51 -3.97
CA SER A 343 -34.80 -5.52 -2.93
C SER A 343 -36.29 -5.76 -2.68
N ALA A 344 -37.14 -4.76 -2.95
CA ALA A 344 -38.59 -4.89 -2.83
C ALA A 344 -39.27 -5.44 -4.11
N ALA A 345 -38.72 -5.11 -5.30
CA ALA A 345 -39.35 -5.39 -6.58
C ALA A 345 -38.85 -6.65 -7.28
N LEU A 346 -37.60 -7.06 -7.02
CA LEU A 346 -36.96 -8.17 -7.73
C LEU A 346 -36.84 -9.42 -6.84
N PRO A 347 -37.25 -10.62 -7.32
CA PRO A 347 -37.08 -11.88 -6.61
C PRO A 347 -35.65 -12.43 -6.72
N LEU A 348 -34.64 -11.54 -6.65
CA LEU A 348 -33.22 -11.87 -6.72
C LEU A 348 -32.65 -12.03 -5.32
N SER A 349 -31.63 -12.90 -5.16
CA SER A 349 -30.95 -12.98 -3.87
C SER A 349 -30.26 -11.67 -3.55
N SER A 350 -30.20 -11.31 -2.26
CA SER A 350 -29.56 -10.08 -1.74
C SER A 350 -28.14 -9.89 -2.26
N PHE A 351 -27.43 -10.98 -2.55
CA PHE A 351 -26.08 -10.95 -3.08
C PHE A 351 -26.02 -10.31 -4.48
N TYR A 352 -26.90 -10.70 -5.42
CA TYR A 352 -26.90 -10.12 -6.78
C TYR A 352 -27.29 -8.64 -6.77
N ILE A 353 -28.27 -8.27 -5.94
CA ILE A 353 -28.68 -6.87 -5.82
C ILE A 353 -27.52 -6.04 -5.23
N LEU A 354 -26.78 -6.58 -4.27
CA LEU A 354 -25.60 -5.96 -3.69
C LEU A 354 -24.51 -5.69 -4.75
N VAL A 355 -24.20 -6.68 -5.58
CA VAL A 355 -23.19 -6.55 -6.65
C VAL A 355 -23.62 -5.50 -7.68
N ILE A 356 -24.88 -5.52 -8.12
CA ILE A 356 -25.40 -4.56 -9.10
C ILE A 356 -25.38 -3.14 -8.53
N SER A 357 -25.86 -2.96 -7.30
CA SER A 357 -25.89 -1.62 -6.67
C SER A 357 -24.49 -1.09 -6.36
N GLY A 358 -23.55 -1.96 -5.96
CA GLY A 358 -22.14 -1.61 -5.79
C GLY A 358 -21.47 -1.22 -7.11
N PHE A 359 -21.79 -1.92 -8.20
CA PHE A 359 -21.32 -1.58 -9.54
C PHE A 359 -21.87 -0.24 -10.03
N LEU A 360 -23.16 0.05 -9.79
CA LEU A 360 -23.76 1.36 -10.10
C LEU A 360 -23.08 2.50 -9.30
N TYR A 361 -22.78 2.27 -8.02
CA TYR A 361 -22.03 3.22 -7.21
C TYR A 361 -20.64 3.49 -7.79
N PHE A 362 -19.91 2.43 -8.13
CA PHE A 362 -18.59 2.55 -8.75
C PHE A 362 -18.63 3.31 -10.08
N LEU A 363 -19.58 2.96 -10.94
CA LEU A 363 -19.74 3.58 -12.26
C LEU A 363 -20.09 5.07 -12.13
N PHE A 364 -21.04 5.44 -11.26
CA PHE A 364 -21.41 6.83 -11.02
C PHE A 364 -20.21 7.62 -10.49
N PHE A 365 -19.51 7.08 -9.49
CA PHE A 365 -18.34 7.75 -8.90
C PHE A 365 -17.23 7.98 -9.93
N THR A 366 -16.88 6.96 -10.73
CA THR A 366 -15.85 7.08 -11.76
C THR A 366 -16.24 8.03 -12.89
N LEU A 367 -17.46 7.99 -13.36
CA LEU A 367 -17.95 8.93 -14.40
C LEU A 367 -17.88 10.38 -13.91
N CYS A 368 -18.28 10.67 -12.68
CA CYS A 368 -18.17 12.02 -12.11
C CYS A 368 -16.71 12.49 -12.01
N GLN A 369 -15.77 11.61 -11.67
CA GLN A 369 -14.35 11.95 -11.62
C GLN A 369 -13.78 12.24 -13.02
N ILE A 370 -14.10 11.40 -14.01
CA ILE A 370 -13.68 11.60 -15.41
C ILE A 370 -14.25 12.88 -15.99
N PHE A 371 -15.54 13.15 -15.76
CA PHE A 371 -16.18 14.39 -16.24
C PHE A 371 -15.49 15.63 -15.69
N ARG A 372 -15.10 15.62 -14.42
CA ARG A 372 -14.36 16.72 -13.81
C ARG A 372 -12.96 16.93 -14.43
N GLU A 373 -12.25 15.87 -14.76
CA GLU A 373 -10.92 15.98 -15.39
C GLU A 373 -10.99 16.49 -16.84
N SER A 374 -12.15 16.34 -17.49
CA SER A 374 -12.38 16.81 -18.86
C SER A 374 -12.80 18.28 -18.96
N VAL A 375 -13.22 18.90 -17.85
CA VAL A 375 -13.59 20.33 -17.71
C VAL A 375 -12.47 21.10 -17.03
#